data_06d930a9ce00a47540dcd69c5f429907
#
_entry.id   06d930a9ce00a47540dcd69c5f429907
#
_cell.length_a   1.000
_cell.length_b   1.000
_cell.length_c   1.000
_cell.angle_alpha   90.00
_cell.angle_beta   90.00
_cell.angle_gamma   90.00
#
_symmetry.space_group_name_H-M   'P 1'
#
loop_
_entity.id
_entity.type
_entity.pdbx_description
1 polymer ?
#
loop_
_entity_poly.entity_id
_entity_poly.type
_entity_poly.pdbx_seq_one_letter_code
_entity_poly.pdbx_strand_id
1 'polypeptide(L)'
;EVHDAVKKVIETTGQTMVVVEHHIDVWLDLVDRVIVLGRPDADSQAGAVIADGKPDEVFAQMGDVLAAGGAWVPGRAIPDCRPDDETRGETVLSTENLSFGRGTALGTGINLDFHAGEVTALMGPNGAGKSTMALTLAGLLKPIDGKVLIADSLKPPHAGQEPINWKSKELLGRIGMVFQEPEHQFASNFVRDEVAIGPKSMGHGEDEAYQTANRMLEQMNLTRFAKANPYTLSGGEKRRLSVASMLAAAPKVLVMDEPTFGQDFSTWTEMVKL
;
A
#
# COMPACT_ATOMS: atom_id res chain seq x y z
N GLU A 1 18.84 -12.48 -1.18
CA GLU A 1 18.63 -13.92 -0.82
C GLU A 1 17.95 -14.70 -1.94
N VAL A 2 16.72 -14.34 -2.40
CA VAL A 2 16.04 -15.08 -3.51
C VAL A 2 16.84 -14.97 -4.79
N HIS A 3 17.27 -13.77 -5.17
CA HIS A 3 18.12 -13.50 -6.32
C HIS A 3 19.40 -14.37 -6.29
N ASP A 4 20.13 -14.39 -5.18
CA ASP A 4 21.39 -15.16 -5.05
C ASP A 4 21.15 -16.67 -5.15
N ALA A 5 20.04 -17.14 -4.58
CA ALA A 5 19.65 -18.55 -4.70
C ALA A 5 19.33 -18.93 -6.15
N VAL A 6 18.58 -18.08 -6.86
CA VAL A 6 18.24 -18.27 -8.27
C VAL A 6 19.49 -18.20 -9.14
N LYS A 7 20.37 -17.22 -8.93
CA LYS A 7 21.66 -17.09 -9.61
C LYS A 7 22.47 -18.38 -9.50
N LYS A 8 22.62 -18.91 -8.29
CA LYS A 8 23.34 -20.15 -8.03
C LYS A 8 22.72 -21.35 -8.75
N VAL A 9 21.39 -21.43 -8.80
CA VAL A 9 20.70 -22.49 -9.54
C VAL A 9 21.00 -22.39 -11.04
N ILE A 10 20.87 -21.23 -11.64
CA ILE A 10 21.13 -21.00 -13.07
C ILE A 10 22.59 -21.32 -13.40
N GLU A 11 23.55 -20.85 -12.62
CA GLU A 11 24.99 -21.12 -12.81
C GLU A 11 25.34 -22.60 -12.67
N THR A 12 24.61 -23.31 -11.80
CA THR A 12 24.91 -24.76 -11.55
C THR A 12 24.23 -25.69 -12.56
N THR A 13 23.02 -25.33 -13.00
CA THR A 13 22.18 -26.27 -13.81
C THR A 13 22.10 -25.87 -15.28
N GLY A 14 22.46 -24.64 -15.65
CA GLY A 14 22.31 -24.10 -17.00
C GLY A 14 20.83 -23.95 -17.44
N GLN A 15 19.89 -23.85 -16.49
CA GLN A 15 18.46 -23.75 -16.80
C GLN A 15 18.12 -22.43 -17.46
N THR A 16 17.19 -22.44 -18.40
CA THR A 16 16.58 -21.26 -18.94
C THR A 16 15.54 -20.74 -17.96
N MET A 17 15.62 -19.45 -17.62
CA MET A 17 14.68 -18.76 -16.73
C MET A 17 13.87 -17.72 -17.50
N VAL A 18 12.58 -17.63 -17.19
CA VAL A 18 11.73 -16.49 -17.55
C VAL A 18 11.22 -15.89 -16.27
N VAL A 19 11.57 -14.63 -16.00
CA VAL A 19 11.10 -13.87 -14.84
C VAL A 19 10.09 -12.82 -15.29
N VAL A 20 9.00 -12.69 -14.56
CA VAL A 20 7.98 -11.66 -14.78
C VAL A 20 8.01 -10.71 -13.59
N GLU A 21 8.42 -9.48 -13.84
CA GLU A 21 8.61 -8.48 -12.80
C GLU A 21 8.18 -7.09 -13.27
N HIS A 22 7.73 -6.28 -12.32
CA HIS A 22 7.53 -4.85 -12.54
C HIS A 22 8.83 -4.07 -12.32
N HIS A 23 9.62 -4.46 -11.32
CA HIS A 23 10.84 -3.79 -10.91
C HIS A 23 12.06 -4.64 -11.27
N ILE A 24 12.57 -4.46 -12.48
CA ILE A 24 13.60 -5.33 -13.07
C ILE A 24 15.02 -5.11 -12.51
N ASP A 25 15.28 -3.99 -11.81
CA ASP A 25 16.64 -3.61 -11.35
C ASP A 25 17.38 -4.73 -10.62
N VAL A 26 16.65 -5.51 -9.80
CA VAL A 26 17.24 -6.61 -9.02
C VAL A 26 17.73 -7.77 -9.90
N TRP A 27 17.20 -7.89 -11.11
CA TRP A 27 17.44 -9.01 -12.00
C TRP A 27 18.35 -8.68 -13.19
N LEU A 28 18.75 -7.41 -13.37
CA LEU A 28 19.49 -6.94 -14.53
C LEU A 28 20.82 -7.65 -14.74
N ASP A 29 21.48 -8.08 -13.66
CA ASP A 29 22.76 -8.82 -13.74
C ASP A 29 22.60 -10.28 -14.16
N LEU A 30 21.36 -10.80 -14.20
CA LEU A 30 21.05 -12.17 -14.61
C LEU A 30 20.29 -12.24 -15.93
N VAL A 31 19.75 -11.13 -16.42
CA VAL A 31 18.83 -11.10 -17.57
C VAL A 31 19.59 -10.79 -18.85
N ASP A 32 19.60 -11.73 -19.80
CA ASP A 32 20.22 -11.52 -21.13
C ASP A 32 19.30 -10.80 -22.11
N ARG A 33 17.97 -10.89 -21.90
CA ARG A 33 16.95 -10.39 -22.82
C ARG A 33 15.74 -9.87 -22.07
N VAL A 34 15.27 -8.69 -22.44
CA VAL A 34 14.05 -8.07 -21.93
C VAL A 34 12.99 -8.07 -23.01
N ILE A 35 11.80 -8.54 -22.68
CA ILE A 35 10.61 -8.45 -23.53
C ILE A 35 9.59 -7.58 -22.79
N VAL A 36 9.17 -6.50 -23.41
CA VAL A 36 8.20 -5.59 -22.85
C VAL A 36 6.84 -5.82 -23.53
N LEU A 37 5.85 -6.10 -22.71
CA LEU A 37 4.46 -6.17 -23.14
C LEU A 37 3.76 -4.85 -22.89
N GLY A 38 3.01 -4.37 -23.86
CA GLY A 38 2.26 -3.15 -23.75
C GLY A 38 1.12 -3.10 -24.77
N ARG A 39 0.41 -1.99 -24.81
CA ARG A 39 -0.60 -1.74 -25.84
C ARG A 39 0.06 -0.93 -26.96
N PRO A 40 -0.01 -1.37 -28.22
CA PRO A 40 0.61 -0.65 -29.35
C PRO A 40 -0.02 0.74 -29.59
N ASP A 41 -1.28 0.90 -29.22
CA ASP A 41 -2.04 2.15 -29.26
C ASP A 41 -3.11 2.18 -28.16
N ALA A 42 -3.70 3.37 -27.91
CA ALA A 42 -4.67 3.60 -26.85
C ALA A 42 -5.99 2.80 -27.04
N ASP A 43 -6.32 2.46 -28.28
CA ASP A 43 -7.57 1.78 -28.64
C ASP A 43 -7.42 0.25 -28.67
N SER A 44 -6.16 -0.24 -28.63
CA SER A 44 -5.88 -1.69 -28.65
C SER A 44 -6.29 -2.35 -27.33
N GLN A 45 -7.15 -3.37 -27.42
CA GLN A 45 -7.52 -4.21 -26.27
C GLN A 45 -6.55 -5.36 -26.02
N ALA A 46 -5.73 -5.70 -26.99
CA ALA A 46 -4.76 -6.78 -26.90
C ALA A 46 -3.35 -6.25 -26.55
N GLY A 47 -2.67 -6.95 -25.64
CA GLY A 47 -1.26 -6.74 -25.40
C GLY A 47 -0.41 -7.19 -26.57
N ALA A 48 0.64 -6.44 -26.89
CA ALA A 48 1.63 -6.80 -27.89
C ALA A 48 3.04 -6.68 -27.31
N VAL A 49 4.01 -7.33 -27.96
CA VAL A 49 5.43 -7.07 -27.67
C VAL A 49 5.78 -5.71 -28.27
N ILE A 50 6.10 -4.74 -27.41
CA ILE A 50 6.47 -3.38 -27.83
C ILE A 50 7.98 -3.16 -27.81
N ALA A 51 8.74 -3.98 -27.10
CA ALA A 51 10.19 -4.03 -27.13
C ALA A 51 10.69 -5.44 -26.86
N ASP A 52 11.81 -5.81 -27.49
CA ASP A 52 12.47 -7.10 -27.37
C ASP A 52 13.95 -6.93 -27.71
N GLY A 53 14.84 -7.23 -26.76
CA GLY A 53 16.28 -7.09 -26.96
C GLY A 53 17.08 -7.18 -25.68
N LYS A 54 18.36 -6.81 -25.75
CA LYS A 54 19.21 -6.72 -24.55
C LYS A 54 18.74 -5.59 -23.64
N PRO A 55 18.87 -5.74 -22.31
CA PRO A 55 18.42 -4.73 -21.34
C PRO A 55 18.90 -3.32 -21.69
N ASP A 56 20.20 -3.14 -21.87
CA ASP A 56 20.81 -1.84 -22.15
C ASP A 56 20.26 -1.19 -23.42
N GLU A 57 20.07 -1.97 -24.50
CA GLU A 57 19.54 -1.50 -25.78
C GLU A 57 18.08 -1.08 -25.66
N VAL A 58 17.26 -1.91 -25.00
CA VAL A 58 15.83 -1.65 -24.80
C VAL A 58 15.62 -0.39 -23.95
N PHE A 59 16.31 -0.28 -22.81
CA PHE A 59 16.15 0.88 -21.93
C PHE A 59 16.75 2.16 -22.50
N ALA A 60 17.86 2.08 -23.26
CA ALA A 60 18.43 3.25 -23.95
C ALA A 60 17.52 3.80 -25.06
N GLN A 61 16.87 2.90 -25.83
CA GLN A 61 16.04 3.30 -26.96
C GLN A 61 14.61 3.65 -26.58
N MET A 62 14.03 2.96 -25.61
CA MET A 62 12.62 3.03 -25.28
C MET A 62 12.31 3.47 -23.85
N GLY A 63 13.32 3.78 -23.03
CA GLY A 63 13.15 4.10 -21.62
C GLY A 63 12.12 5.19 -21.36
N ASP A 64 12.10 6.27 -22.15
CA ASP A 64 11.13 7.36 -22.03
C ASP A 64 9.71 6.92 -22.40
N VAL A 65 9.56 6.11 -23.44
CA VAL A 65 8.26 5.56 -23.86
C VAL A 65 7.72 4.58 -22.82
N LEU A 66 8.58 3.72 -22.30
CA LEU A 66 8.23 2.74 -21.26
C LEU A 66 7.81 3.44 -19.97
N ALA A 67 8.52 4.47 -19.55
CA ALA A 67 8.17 5.23 -18.37
C ALA A 67 6.88 6.04 -18.54
N ALA A 68 6.66 6.63 -19.73
CA ALA A 68 5.39 7.27 -20.05
C ALA A 68 4.21 6.28 -20.05
N GLY A 69 4.48 5.01 -20.40
CA GLY A 69 3.53 3.89 -20.31
C GLY A 69 3.39 3.29 -18.91
N GLY A 70 4.07 3.86 -17.90
CA GLY A 70 3.95 3.42 -16.51
C GLY A 70 4.90 2.30 -16.09
N ALA A 71 5.85 1.89 -16.91
CA ALA A 71 6.84 0.89 -16.54
C ALA A 71 7.93 1.47 -15.61
N TRP A 72 8.44 0.67 -14.72
CA TRP A 72 9.67 0.96 -13.99
C TRP A 72 10.85 0.88 -14.96
N VAL A 73 11.63 1.95 -15.04
CA VAL A 73 12.82 2.05 -15.90
C VAL A 73 14.05 2.20 -15.02
N PRO A 74 15.05 1.32 -15.16
CA PRO A 74 16.28 1.36 -14.36
C PRO A 74 16.97 2.72 -14.41
N GLY A 75 17.43 3.18 -13.24
CA GLY A 75 18.15 4.46 -13.11
C GLY A 75 17.30 5.73 -13.26
N ARG A 76 15.99 5.62 -13.44
CA ARG A 76 15.11 6.79 -13.50
C ARG A 76 14.82 7.33 -12.11
N ALA A 77 14.90 8.66 -11.96
CA ALA A 77 14.61 9.31 -10.70
C ALA A 77 13.13 9.14 -10.30
N ILE A 78 12.90 8.81 -9.04
CA ILE A 78 11.58 8.80 -8.44
C ILE A 78 11.15 10.25 -8.19
N PRO A 79 9.92 10.66 -8.54
CA PRO A 79 9.41 11.99 -8.23
C PRO A 79 9.45 12.26 -6.72
N ASP A 80 9.88 13.47 -6.34
CA ASP A 80 9.75 13.92 -4.95
C ASP A 80 8.27 14.25 -4.69
N CYS A 81 7.66 13.47 -3.82
CA CYS A 81 6.25 13.61 -3.44
C CYS A 81 6.10 14.10 -2.00
N ARG A 82 7.18 14.59 -1.37
CA ARG A 82 7.12 15.11 -0.01
C ARG A 82 6.28 16.40 0.02
N PRO A 83 5.46 16.59 1.08
CA PRO A 83 4.82 17.87 1.31
C PRO A 83 5.85 19.00 1.47
N ASP A 84 5.55 20.17 0.94
CA ASP A 84 6.43 21.36 1.04
C ASP A 84 6.50 21.93 2.48
N ASP A 85 5.59 21.52 3.36
CA ASP A 85 5.51 22.01 4.75
C ASP A 85 6.10 20.98 5.72
N GLU A 86 7.22 21.35 6.35
CA GLU A 86 7.91 20.52 7.37
C GLU A 86 7.36 20.77 8.79
N THR A 87 6.28 21.52 8.96
CA THR A 87 5.71 21.82 10.28
C THR A 87 5.05 20.59 10.87
N ARG A 88 5.69 19.98 11.85
CA ARG A 88 5.11 18.91 12.66
C ARG A 88 3.98 19.49 13.53
N GLY A 89 2.81 18.89 13.41
CA GLY A 89 1.68 19.20 14.28
C GLY A 89 1.80 18.60 15.69
N GLU A 90 0.69 18.58 16.41
CA GLU A 90 0.62 17.92 17.72
C GLU A 90 0.88 16.41 17.61
N THR A 91 1.33 15.77 18.70
CA THR A 91 1.41 14.32 18.77
C THR A 91 0.00 13.72 18.70
N VAL A 92 -0.26 12.89 17.70
CA VAL A 92 -1.57 12.24 17.47
C VAL A 92 -1.62 10.80 17.93
N LEU A 93 -0.47 10.11 17.92
CA LEU A 93 -0.31 8.73 18.37
C LEU A 93 1.05 8.62 19.09
N SER A 94 1.11 7.90 20.19
CA SER A 94 2.37 7.64 20.89
C SER A 94 2.42 6.23 21.46
N THR A 95 3.63 5.79 21.83
CA THR A 95 3.85 4.51 22.52
C THR A 95 4.59 4.75 23.83
N GLU A 96 4.17 4.07 24.88
CA GLU A 96 4.81 4.10 26.20
C GLU A 96 5.29 2.72 26.58
N ASN A 97 6.61 2.55 26.63
CA ASN A 97 7.29 1.30 27.00
C ASN A 97 6.73 0.08 26.26
N LEU A 98 6.37 0.27 24.98
CA LEU A 98 5.64 -0.71 24.18
C LEU A 98 6.48 -1.97 23.95
N SER A 99 5.88 -3.11 24.26
CA SER A 99 6.35 -4.44 23.86
C SER A 99 5.29 -5.07 22.95
N PHE A 100 5.67 -5.46 21.73
CA PHE A 100 4.77 -6.01 20.74
C PHE A 100 5.22 -7.37 20.22
N GLY A 101 4.28 -8.20 19.80
CA GLY A 101 4.53 -9.55 19.30
C GLY A 101 3.26 -10.40 19.32
N ARG A 102 3.39 -11.66 18.91
CA ARG A 102 2.32 -12.68 18.98
C ARG A 102 2.79 -13.82 19.89
N GLY A 103 2.49 -13.70 21.20
CA GLY A 103 2.96 -14.65 22.20
C GLY A 103 4.40 -14.38 22.67
N THR A 104 5.35 -14.24 21.75
CA THR A 104 6.74 -13.84 22.04
C THR A 104 6.95 -12.40 21.60
N ALA A 105 7.67 -11.61 22.40
CA ALA A 105 7.98 -10.23 22.07
C ALA A 105 8.99 -10.17 20.90
N LEU A 106 8.62 -9.39 19.88
CA LEU A 106 9.49 -9.04 18.74
C LEU A 106 10.24 -7.73 18.97
N GLY A 107 9.69 -6.84 19.80
CA GLY A 107 10.32 -5.62 20.25
C GLY A 107 9.82 -5.24 21.62
N THR A 108 10.66 -4.57 22.43
CA THR A 108 10.36 -4.20 23.81
C THR A 108 10.86 -2.80 24.14
N GLY A 109 10.18 -2.12 25.08
CA GLY A 109 10.62 -0.84 25.63
C GLY A 109 10.56 0.31 24.62
N ILE A 110 9.67 0.25 23.63
CA ILE A 110 9.62 1.20 22.52
C ILE A 110 8.80 2.42 22.94
N ASN A 111 9.40 3.59 22.80
CA ASN A 111 8.77 4.89 23.02
C ASN A 111 8.91 5.73 21.75
N LEU A 112 7.80 6.02 21.11
CA LEU A 112 7.71 6.76 19.85
C LEU A 112 6.56 7.75 19.90
N ASP A 113 6.75 8.88 19.23
CA ASP A 113 5.71 9.88 19.00
C ASP A 113 5.49 10.05 17.50
N PHE A 114 4.22 10.09 17.09
CA PHE A 114 3.80 10.34 15.71
C PHE A 114 2.98 11.62 15.69
N HIS A 115 3.31 12.52 14.77
CA HIS A 115 2.75 13.86 14.73
C HIS A 115 1.73 14.06 13.59
N ALA A 116 0.80 14.97 13.78
CA ALA A 116 -0.12 15.36 12.72
C ALA A 116 0.65 15.93 11.52
N GLY A 117 0.30 15.48 10.31
CA GLY A 117 0.98 15.88 9.06
C GLY A 117 2.33 15.19 8.81
N GLU A 118 2.80 14.32 9.72
CA GLU A 118 4.04 13.58 9.55
C GLU A 118 3.81 12.26 8.78
N VAL A 119 4.72 11.95 7.86
CA VAL A 119 4.81 10.63 7.22
C VAL A 119 6.02 9.89 7.78
N THR A 120 5.77 8.85 8.56
CA THR A 120 6.80 8.03 9.20
C THR A 120 6.97 6.71 8.49
N ALA A 121 8.18 6.37 8.05
CA ALA A 121 8.51 5.08 7.45
C ALA A 121 8.99 4.08 8.50
N LEU A 122 8.26 2.95 8.64
CA LEU A 122 8.67 1.82 9.47
C LEU A 122 9.48 0.83 8.62
N MET A 123 10.78 0.80 8.80
CA MET A 123 11.71 0.01 7.99
C MET A 123 12.37 -1.13 8.80
N GLY A 124 12.89 -2.12 8.10
CA GLY A 124 13.62 -3.24 8.69
C GLY A 124 13.54 -4.51 7.82
N PRO A 125 14.35 -5.54 8.11
CA PRO A 125 14.35 -6.79 7.36
C PRO A 125 13.02 -7.55 7.48
N ASN A 126 12.83 -8.55 6.61
CA ASN A 126 11.68 -9.46 6.72
C ASN A 126 11.75 -10.22 8.05
N GLY A 127 10.61 -10.38 8.69
CA GLY A 127 10.53 -11.00 10.02
C GLY A 127 10.86 -10.07 11.21
N ALA A 128 11.28 -8.82 10.99
CA ALA A 128 11.54 -7.86 12.07
C ALA A 128 10.30 -7.41 12.84
N GLY A 129 9.10 -7.83 12.41
CA GLY A 129 7.85 -7.52 13.10
C GLY A 129 7.16 -6.23 12.65
N LYS A 130 7.51 -5.67 11.48
CA LYS A 130 6.91 -4.43 10.95
C LYS A 130 5.37 -4.48 10.92
N SER A 131 4.80 -5.50 10.27
CA SER A 131 3.34 -5.69 10.18
C SER A 131 2.70 -5.91 11.57
N THR A 132 3.41 -6.60 12.48
CA THR A 132 2.95 -6.81 13.85
C THR A 132 2.90 -5.49 14.62
N MET A 133 3.92 -4.65 14.48
CA MET A 133 3.95 -3.31 15.06
C MET A 133 2.86 -2.42 14.45
N ALA A 134 2.70 -2.44 13.13
CA ALA A 134 1.65 -1.70 12.42
C ALA A 134 0.25 -2.04 12.95
N LEU A 135 -0.06 -3.33 13.10
CA LEU A 135 -1.32 -3.80 13.70
C LEU A 135 -1.49 -3.34 15.16
N THR A 136 -0.40 -3.32 15.92
CA THR A 136 -0.42 -2.87 17.33
C THR A 136 -0.68 -1.38 17.40
N LEU A 137 -0.02 -0.56 16.57
CA LEU A 137 -0.25 0.88 16.47
C LEU A 137 -1.68 1.20 16.02
N ALA A 138 -2.23 0.41 15.09
CA ALA A 138 -3.61 0.57 14.63
C ALA A 138 -4.67 0.14 15.66
N GLY A 139 -4.28 -0.38 16.82
CA GLY A 139 -5.22 -0.87 17.84
C GLY A 139 -5.91 -2.18 17.48
N LEU A 140 -5.36 -2.94 16.52
CA LEU A 140 -5.90 -4.23 16.05
C LEU A 140 -5.22 -5.44 16.68
N LEU A 141 -4.03 -5.24 17.27
CA LEU A 141 -3.30 -6.27 18.00
C LEU A 141 -2.94 -5.74 19.40
N LYS A 142 -3.26 -6.55 20.41
CA LYS A 142 -2.97 -6.18 21.81
C LYS A 142 -1.45 -6.15 22.05
N PRO A 143 -0.90 -5.08 22.67
CA PRO A 143 0.46 -5.07 23.18
C PRO A 143 0.72 -6.26 24.14
N ILE A 144 1.96 -6.75 24.16
CA ILE A 144 2.41 -7.71 25.19
C ILE A 144 2.60 -6.96 26.51
N ASP A 145 3.19 -5.76 26.44
CA ASP A 145 3.36 -4.86 27.59
C ASP A 145 3.42 -3.41 27.09
N GLY A 146 3.29 -2.46 28.01
CA GLY A 146 3.22 -1.04 27.65
C GLY A 146 1.91 -0.65 26.95
N LYS A 147 1.90 0.49 26.27
CA LYS A 147 0.68 1.07 25.73
C LYS A 147 0.92 1.74 24.38
N VAL A 148 -0.16 1.77 23.58
CA VAL A 148 -0.32 2.68 22.44
C VAL A 148 -1.41 3.68 22.85
N LEU A 149 -1.12 4.95 22.73
CA LEU A 149 -1.99 6.05 23.16
C LEU A 149 -2.32 6.96 21.98
N ILE A 150 -3.57 7.36 21.87
CA ILE A 150 -3.99 8.40 20.92
C ILE A 150 -4.23 9.72 21.66
N ALA A 151 -4.01 10.83 20.97
CA ALA A 151 -4.24 12.16 21.51
C ALA A 151 -5.68 12.34 22.05
N ASP A 152 -5.84 13.11 23.10
CA ASP A 152 -7.16 13.42 23.68
C ASP A 152 -8.11 14.06 22.67
N SER A 153 -7.59 14.85 21.73
CA SER A 153 -8.35 15.48 20.64
C SER A 153 -8.99 14.46 19.67
N LEU A 154 -8.45 13.24 19.59
CA LEU A 154 -8.91 12.20 18.65
C LEU A 154 -9.66 11.05 19.33
N LYS A 155 -9.58 10.88 20.64
CA LYS A 155 -10.26 9.77 21.34
C LYS A 155 -11.79 9.91 21.29
N PRO A 156 -12.54 8.79 21.30
CA PRO A 156 -13.99 8.85 21.45
C PRO A 156 -14.38 9.47 22.80
N PRO A 157 -15.52 10.21 22.89
CA PRO A 157 -15.92 10.96 24.08
C PRO A 157 -15.96 10.13 25.38
N HIS A 158 -16.24 8.83 25.29
CA HIS A 158 -16.42 7.93 26.43
C HIS A 158 -15.36 6.85 26.53
N ALA A 159 -14.28 6.94 25.74
CA ALA A 159 -13.21 5.95 25.71
C ALA A 159 -11.91 6.51 26.33
N GLY A 160 -11.06 5.60 26.80
CA GLY A 160 -9.67 5.91 27.15
C GLY A 160 -8.82 6.17 25.92
N GLN A 161 -7.56 6.52 26.13
CA GLN A 161 -6.60 6.82 25.05
C GLN A 161 -6.06 5.59 24.32
N GLU A 162 -6.30 4.37 24.81
CA GLU A 162 -5.79 3.12 24.23
C GLU A 162 -6.72 2.58 23.13
N PRO A 163 -6.36 2.65 21.84
CA PRO A 163 -7.22 2.21 20.73
C PRO A 163 -7.61 0.73 20.78
N ILE A 164 -6.76 -0.12 21.35
CA ILE A 164 -7.04 -1.56 21.49
C ILE A 164 -8.30 -1.87 22.30
N ASN A 165 -8.72 -0.95 23.14
CA ASN A 165 -9.91 -1.09 23.98
C ASN A 165 -11.17 -0.51 23.32
N TRP A 166 -11.06 0.04 22.11
CA TRP A 166 -12.18 0.64 21.40
C TRP A 166 -12.97 -0.38 20.60
N LYS A 167 -14.23 -0.07 20.36
CA LYS A 167 -15.04 -0.83 19.39
C LYS A 167 -14.62 -0.46 17.98
N SER A 168 -14.78 -1.38 17.04
CA SER A 168 -14.42 -1.16 15.62
C SER A 168 -15.03 0.13 15.05
N LYS A 169 -16.27 0.48 15.43
CA LYS A 169 -16.93 1.72 15.02
C LYS A 169 -16.23 2.97 15.58
N GLU A 170 -15.57 2.88 16.71
CA GLU A 170 -14.84 3.98 17.34
C GLU A 170 -13.47 4.21 16.69
N LEU A 171 -12.88 3.18 16.07
CA LEU A 171 -11.67 3.31 15.26
C LEU A 171 -11.94 4.03 13.94
N LEU A 172 -13.12 3.84 13.34
CA LEU A 172 -13.47 4.46 12.06
C LEU A 172 -13.33 5.99 12.12
N GLY A 173 -12.73 6.57 11.09
CA GLY A 173 -12.45 8.00 10.99
C GLY A 173 -11.32 8.49 11.91
N ARG A 174 -10.76 7.62 12.76
CA ARG A 174 -9.66 7.96 13.67
C ARG A 174 -8.36 7.27 13.26
N ILE A 175 -8.38 5.95 13.23
CA ILE A 175 -7.21 5.13 12.83
C ILE A 175 -7.65 4.19 11.71
N GLY A 176 -7.01 4.31 10.56
CA GLY A 176 -7.19 3.43 9.40
C GLY A 176 -6.01 2.49 9.25
N MET A 177 -6.28 1.27 8.78
CA MET A 177 -5.24 0.28 8.47
C MET A 177 -5.45 -0.28 7.07
N VAL A 178 -4.43 -0.15 6.22
CA VAL A 178 -4.33 -0.84 4.93
C VAL A 178 -3.46 -2.07 5.13
N PHE A 179 -4.05 -3.26 4.93
CA PHE A 179 -3.37 -4.53 5.17
C PHE A 179 -2.45 -4.90 4.00
N GLN A 180 -1.41 -5.67 4.29
CA GLN A 180 -0.50 -6.22 3.29
C GLN A 180 -1.25 -7.07 2.25
N GLU A 181 -2.26 -7.83 2.66
CA GLU A 181 -3.15 -8.56 1.76
C GLU A 181 -4.51 -7.86 1.67
N PRO A 182 -4.83 -7.22 0.53
CA PRO A 182 -6.05 -6.43 0.37
C PRO A 182 -7.33 -7.21 0.63
N GLU A 183 -7.34 -8.49 0.28
CA GLU A 183 -8.53 -9.35 0.39
C GLU A 183 -9.00 -9.54 1.84
N HIS A 184 -8.10 -9.37 2.83
CA HIS A 184 -8.46 -9.50 4.23
C HIS A 184 -9.40 -8.40 4.74
N GLN A 185 -9.55 -7.30 3.99
CA GLN A 185 -10.44 -6.22 4.39
C GLN A 185 -11.74 -6.15 3.59
N PHE A 186 -11.90 -6.94 2.51
CA PHE A 186 -13.10 -6.86 1.67
C PHE A 186 -14.29 -7.56 2.32
N ALA A 187 -15.36 -6.80 2.48
CA ALA A 187 -16.61 -7.24 3.12
C ALA A 187 -17.84 -7.14 2.21
N SER A 188 -17.70 -6.51 1.03
CA SER A 188 -18.80 -6.32 0.08
C SER A 188 -18.65 -7.17 -1.18
N ASN A 189 -19.78 -7.43 -1.84
CA ASN A 189 -19.82 -8.10 -3.14
C ASN A 189 -19.54 -7.17 -4.32
N PHE A 190 -19.57 -5.86 -4.12
CA PHE A 190 -19.34 -4.86 -5.15
C PHE A 190 -18.27 -3.85 -4.73
N VAL A 191 -17.40 -3.52 -5.67
CA VAL A 191 -16.28 -2.57 -5.47
C VAL A 191 -16.76 -1.22 -4.94
N ARG A 192 -17.84 -0.66 -5.50
CA ARG A 192 -18.40 0.61 -5.04
C ARG A 192 -18.94 0.52 -3.61
N ASP A 193 -19.63 -0.58 -3.30
CA ASP A 193 -20.22 -0.78 -1.98
C ASP A 193 -19.12 -0.97 -0.93
N GLU A 194 -18.01 -1.64 -1.29
CA GLU A 194 -16.83 -1.80 -0.45
C GLU A 194 -16.28 -0.43 0.00
N VAL A 195 -16.10 0.49 -0.92
CA VAL A 195 -15.62 1.85 -0.60
C VAL A 195 -16.65 2.64 0.21
N ALA A 196 -17.95 2.40 0.01
CA ALA A 196 -19.03 3.07 0.74
C ALA A 196 -19.21 2.58 2.18
N ILE A 197 -18.65 1.42 2.58
CA ILE A 197 -18.81 0.84 3.93
C ILE A 197 -18.34 1.83 5.02
N GLY A 198 -17.16 2.41 4.86
CA GLY A 198 -16.59 3.35 5.83
C GLY A 198 -17.52 4.53 6.10
N PRO A 199 -17.83 5.36 5.09
CA PRO A 199 -18.76 6.48 5.23
C PRO A 199 -20.13 6.10 5.80
N LYS A 200 -20.76 5.03 5.30
CA LYS A 200 -22.05 4.53 5.86
C LYS A 200 -21.94 4.18 7.33
N SER A 201 -20.87 3.52 7.73
CA SER A 201 -20.64 3.10 9.12
C SER A 201 -20.38 4.30 10.05
N MET A 202 -19.89 5.41 9.50
CA MET A 202 -19.73 6.68 10.21
C MET A 202 -21.05 7.46 10.34
N GLY A 203 -22.11 7.03 9.67
CA GLY A 203 -23.43 7.63 9.75
C GLY A 203 -23.77 8.62 8.62
N HIS A 204 -22.95 8.68 7.56
CA HIS A 204 -23.29 9.42 6.36
C HIS A 204 -24.52 8.82 5.66
N GLY A 205 -25.33 9.68 5.06
CA GLY A 205 -26.45 9.23 4.24
C GLY A 205 -26.00 8.39 3.04
N GLU A 206 -26.91 7.58 2.52
CA GLU A 206 -26.57 6.64 1.44
C GLU A 206 -26.03 7.36 0.20
N ASP A 207 -26.67 8.45 -0.22
CA ASP A 207 -26.24 9.24 -1.38
C ASP A 207 -24.83 9.85 -1.16
N GLU A 208 -24.57 10.40 0.01
CA GLU A 208 -23.28 10.98 0.36
C GLU A 208 -22.16 9.93 0.39
N ALA A 209 -22.46 8.76 0.96
CA ALA A 209 -21.51 7.64 1.00
C ALA A 209 -21.16 7.17 -0.42
N TYR A 210 -22.15 7.07 -1.31
CA TYR A 210 -21.89 6.70 -2.71
C TYR A 210 -21.19 7.81 -3.50
N GLN A 211 -21.45 9.08 -3.25
CA GLN A 211 -20.69 10.19 -3.85
C GLN A 211 -19.21 10.11 -3.44
N THR A 212 -18.93 9.87 -2.15
CA THR A 212 -17.57 9.68 -1.66
C THR A 212 -16.92 8.45 -2.30
N ALA A 213 -17.64 7.32 -2.39
CA ALA A 213 -17.12 6.12 -3.02
C ALA A 213 -16.79 6.35 -4.50
N ASN A 214 -17.67 7.00 -5.26
CA ASN A 214 -17.44 7.27 -6.69
C ASN A 214 -16.21 8.16 -6.90
N ARG A 215 -16.03 9.20 -6.07
CA ARG A 215 -14.84 10.07 -6.10
C ARG A 215 -13.55 9.29 -5.83
N MET A 216 -13.55 8.42 -4.81
CA MET A 216 -12.39 7.57 -4.51
C MET A 216 -12.09 6.58 -5.65
N LEU A 217 -13.12 5.98 -6.24
CA LEU A 217 -12.96 5.08 -7.38
C LEU A 217 -12.39 5.80 -8.62
N GLU A 218 -12.78 7.05 -8.85
CA GLU A 218 -12.22 7.87 -9.91
C GLU A 218 -10.75 8.16 -9.68
N GLN A 219 -10.38 8.63 -8.49
CA GLN A 219 -8.99 8.89 -8.11
C GLN A 219 -8.08 7.66 -8.21
N MET A 220 -8.63 6.47 -7.96
CA MET A 220 -7.90 5.20 -8.03
C MET A 220 -8.01 4.47 -9.37
N ASN A 221 -8.57 5.09 -10.41
CA ASN A 221 -8.79 4.47 -11.73
C ASN A 221 -9.60 3.15 -11.65
N LEU A 222 -10.59 3.08 -10.74
CA LEU A 222 -11.41 1.90 -10.49
C LEU A 222 -12.88 2.06 -10.91
N THR A 223 -13.28 3.20 -11.50
CA THR A 223 -14.68 3.52 -11.83
C THR A 223 -15.32 2.44 -12.71
N ARG A 224 -14.59 1.88 -13.68
CA ARG A 224 -15.07 0.81 -14.57
C ARG A 224 -15.43 -0.47 -13.83
N PHE A 225 -14.89 -0.68 -12.65
CA PHE A 225 -15.09 -1.87 -11.82
C PHE A 225 -16.14 -1.67 -10.72
N ALA A 226 -16.82 -0.53 -10.65
CA ALA A 226 -17.74 -0.19 -9.56
C ALA A 226 -18.78 -1.28 -9.23
N LYS A 227 -19.23 -2.03 -10.25
CA LYS A 227 -20.18 -3.15 -10.13
C LYS A 227 -19.52 -4.53 -10.13
N ALA A 228 -18.21 -4.63 -10.20
CA ALA A 228 -17.49 -5.89 -10.16
C ALA A 228 -17.38 -6.40 -8.72
N ASN A 229 -17.13 -7.71 -8.60
CA ASN A 229 -16.78 -8.30 -7.30
C ASN A 229 -15.32 -7.97 -6.98
N PRO A 230 -14.99 -7.47 -5.76
CA PRO A 230 -13.62 -7.15 -5.35
C PRO A 230 -12.60 -8.28 -5.59
N TYR A 231 -13.03 -9.51 -5.39
CA TYR A 231 -12.14 -10.67 -5.53
C TYR A 231 -11.78 -11.01 -6.99
N THR A 232 -12.52 -10.47 -7.97
CA THR A 232 -12.22 -10.66 -9.40
C THR A 232 -11.21 -9.67 -9.96
N LEU A 233 -10.82 -8.67 -9.18
CA LEU A 233 -9.82 -7.68 -9.55
C LEU A 233 -8.42 -8.29 -9.61
N SER A 234 -7.54 -7.71 -10.41
CA SER A 234 -6.10 -7.99 -10.38
C SER A 234 -5.48 -7.58 -9.03
N GLY A 235 -4.29 -8.09 -8.70
CA GLY A 235 -3.61 -7.76 -7.45
C GLY A 235 -3.41 -6.25 -7.26
N GLY A 236 -3.01 -5.53 -8.31
CA GLY A 236 -2.86 -4.10 -8.29
C GLY A 236 -4.18 -3.35 -8.09
N GLU A 237 -5.25 -3.78 -8.75
CA GLU A 237 -6.59 -3.21 -8.58
C GLU A 237 -7.15 -3.46 -7.18
N LYS A 238 -6.94 -4.67 -6.61
CA LYS A 238 -7.29 -4.98 -5.21
C LYS A 238 -6.55 -4.07 -4.24
N ARG A 239 -5.27 -3.81 -4.47
CA ARG A 239 -4.46 -2.91 -3.65
C ARG A 239 -5.03 -1.49 -3.68
N ARG A 240 -5.31 -0.95 -4.86
CA ARG A 240 -5.94 0.37 -5.02
C ARG A 240 -7.32 0.44 -4.35
N LEU A 241 -8.12 -0.62 -4.46
CA LEU A 241 -9.42 -0.70 -3.77
C LEU A 241 -9.27 -0.67 -2.26
N SER A 242 -8.30 -1.40 -1.71
CA SER A 242 -7.99 -1.42 -0.28
C SER A 242 -7.65 -0.03 0.24
N VAL A 243 -6.81 0.71 -0.47
CA VAL A 243 -6.47 2.10 -0.14
C VAL A 243 -7.69 3.03 -0.28
N ALA A 244 -8.46 2.91 -1.39
CA ALA A 244 -9.67 3.70 -1.62
C ALA A 244 -10.70 3.54 -0.49
N SER A 245 -10.95 2.29 -0.06
CA SER A 245 -11.89 1.98 1.02
C SER A 245 -11.47 2.61 2.34
N MET A 246 -10.16 2.62 2.63
CA MET A 246 -9.65 3.22 3.85
C MET A 246 -9.68 4.75 3.81
N LEU A 247 -9.26 5.36 2.69
CA LEU A 247 -9.28 6.82 2.51
C LEU A 247 -10.70 7.38 2.50
N ALA A 248 -11.70 6.63 2.03
CA ALA A 248 -13.10 7.04 2.06
C ALA A 248 -13.62 7.29 3.49
N ALA A 249 -13.05 6.63 4.50
CA ALA A 249 -13.35 6.87 5.90
C ALA A 249 -12.59 8.09 6.50
N ALA A 250 -11.70 8.72 5.72
CA ALA A 250 -10.89 9.90 6.11
C ALA A 250 -10.26 9.79 7.52
N PRO A 251 -9.50 8.73 7.83
CA PRO A 251 -8.91 8.55 9.14
C PRO A 251 -7.88 9.64 9.44
N LYS A 252 -7.73 10.01 10.72
CA LYS A 252 -6.75 11.00 11.18
C LYS A 252 -5.34 10.43 11.30
N VAL A 253 -5.25 9.13 11.58
CA VAL A 253 -3.99 8.35 11.55
C VAL A 253 -4.19 7.23 10.55
N LEU A 254 -3.30 7.14 9.57
CA LEU A 254 -3.35 6.09 8.55
C LEU A 254 -2.10 5.23 8.66
N VAL A 255 -2.29 3.95 8.94
CA VAL A 255 -1.23 2.94 8.97
C VAL A 255 -1.34 2.11 7.70
N MET A 256 -0.25 1.99 6.95
CA MET A 256 -0.23 1.24 5.70
C MET A 256 0.90 0.21 5.71
N ASP A 257 0.55 -1.05 5.45
CA ASP A 257 1.52 -2.15 5.35
C ASP A 257 1.71 -2.52 3.88
N GLU A 258 2.89 -2.18 3.33
CA GLU A 258 3.29 -2.37 1.93
C GLU A 258 2.24 -1.88 0.91
N PRO A 259 1.76 -0.62 0.99
CA PRO A 259 0.61 -0.17 0.18
C PRO A 259 0.87 -0.16 -1.32
N THR A 260 2.13 -0.08 -1.73
CA THR A 260 2.53 0.04 -3.14
C THR A 260 3.13 -1.24 -3.72
N PHE A 261 3.11 -2.35 -2.98
CA PHE A 261 3.67 -3.62 -3.45
C PHE A 261 2.96 -4.10 -4.74
N GLY A 262 3.75 -4.50 -5.74
CA GLY A 262 3.24 -5.01 -7.02
C GLY A 262 2.57 -3.97 -7.93
N GLN A 263 2.82 -2.67 -7.70
CA GLN A 263 2.33 -1.60 -8.57
C GLN A 263 3.34 -1.27 -9.67
N ASP A 264 2.83 -0.93 -10.86
CA ASP A 264 3.63 -0.27 -11.89
C ASP A 264 3.98 1.17 -11.46
N PHE A 265 4.92 1.79 -12.17
CA PHE A 265 5.44 3.11 -11.80
C PHE A 265 4.37 4.21 -11.83
N SER A 266 3.44 4.18 -12.79
CA SER A 266 2.38 5.19 -12.88
C SER A 266 1.42 5.07 -11.72
N THR A 267 0.94 3.86 -11.43
CA THR A 267 0.06 3.58 -10.31
C THR A 267 0.71 3.89 -8.96
N TRP A 268 1.99 3.53 -8.80
CA TRP A 268 2.77 3.89 -7.62
C TRP A 268 2.82 5.42 -7.43
N THR A 269 3.14 6.15 -8.49
CA THR A 269 3.22 7.62 -8.46
C THR A 269 1.88 8.27 -8.11
N GLU A 270 0.78 7.78 -8.68
CA GLU A 270 -0.57 8.25 -8.36
C GLU A 270 -0.92 8.01 -6.90
N MET A 271 -0.63 6.82 -6.38
CA MET A 271 -0.92 6.47 -4.97
C MET A 271 -0.11 7.29 -3.97
N VAL A 272 1.14 7.63 -4.28
CA VAL A 272 2.00 8.40 -3.38
C VAL A 272 1.64 9.89 -3.37
N LYS A 273 0.96 10.40 -4.42
CA LYS A 273 0.49 11.78 -4.51
C LYS A 273 -0.88 12.03 -3.87
N LEU A 274 -1.59 11.00 -3.47
CA LEU A 274 -2.89 11.09 -2.79
C LEU A 274 -2.75 11.41 -1.31
#